data_05a8cd9e4eb31601f759cde92c236ed8
#
_entry.id   05a8cd9e4eb31601f759cde92c236ed8
#
_cell.length_a   1.000
_cell.length_b   1.000
_cell.length_c   1.000
_cell.angle_alpha   90.00
_cell.angle_beta   90.00
_cell.angle_gamma   90.00
#
_symmetry.space_group_name_H-M   'P 1'
#
loop_
_entity.id
_entity.type
_entity.pdbx_description
1 polymer ?
#
loop_
_entity_poly.entity_id
_entity_poly.type
_entity_poly.pdbx_seq_one_letter_code
_entity_poly.pdbx_strand_id
1 'polypeptide(L)'
;MAALSLAGCYSVGLPSQPALPGDDFDYELAYAALPDGDYTWPAINYKSVDRKYWRQVVDYKSGSRPGTVVVDPYNRFLYWILSNRKALRYGIGVGRAGFAWSGDAQIRVKRMHPIWRPPQEMIARKPSLGRYWEEGFPAGLKNPLGARAMDLWQGRTDTLYRIHGTPDPSSIGRNVSSGCIRMWHQDVIDLFERVPLRTNVVVLSKEGEA
;
A
#
# COMPACT_ATOMS: atom_id res chain seq x y z
N MET A 1 10.65 -21.54 -55.09
CA MET A 1 9.53 -21.11 -54.25
C MET A 1 10.06 -20.91 -52.85
N ALA A 2 10.24 -19.66 -52.44
CA ALA A 2 10.73 -19.31 -51.10
C ALA A 2 9.54 -18.95 -50.23
N ALA A 3 9.36 -19.65 -49.12
CA ALA A 3 8.31 -19.37 -48.13
C ALA A 3 8.81 -18.26 -47.17
N LEU A 4 8.17 -17.08 -47.19
CA LEU A 4 8.35 -16.04 -46.19
C LEU A 4 7.58 -16.43 -44.93
N SER A 5 8.30 -16.69 -43.87
CA SER A 5 7.75 -16.81 -42.52
C SER A 5 7.50 -15.41 -41.95
N LEU A 6 6.25 -15.02 -41.78
CA LEU A 6 5.85 -13.84 -41.05
C LEU A 6 5.93 -14.13 -39.54
N ALA A 7 6.98 -13.59 -38.88
CA ALA A 7 7.09 -13.57 -37.43
C ALA A 7 6.12 -12.50 -36.91
N GLY A 8 4.98 -12.93 -36.38
CA GLY A 8 4.05 -12.06 -35.69
C GLY A 8 4.65 -11.59 -34.35
N CYS A 9 4.99 -10.31 -34.21
CA CYS A 9 5.31 -9.69 -32.92
C CYS A 9 4.05 -9.66 -32.05
N TYR A 10 3.94 -10.57 -31.10
CA TYR A 10 2.99 -10.44 -29.99
C TYR A 10 3.49 -9.33 -29.06
N SER A 11 2.93 -8.14 -29.19
CA SER A 11 3.04 -7.12 -28.14
C SER A 11 2.21 -7.57 -26.94
N VAL A 12 2.86 -8.06 -25.91
CA VAL A 12 2.22 -8.25 -24.60
C VAL A 12 1.90 -6.85 -24.09
N GLY A 13 0.65 -6.44 -24.22
CA GLY A 13 0.16 -5.19 -23.66
C GLY A 13 0.42 -5.19 -22.15
N LEU A 14 1.06 -4.14 -21.65
CA LEU A 14 1.16 -3.92 -20.20
C LEU A 14 -0.27 -3.90 -19.64
N PRO A 15 -0.53 -4.53 -18.48
CA PRO A 15 -1.83 -4.47 -17.85
C PRO A 15 -2.23 -3.00 -17.70
N SER A 16 -3.43 -2.66 -18.13
CA SER A 16 -3.95 -1.29 -17.99
C SER A 16 -4.02 -0.92 -16.52
N GLN A 17 -3.42 0.22 -16.16
CA GLN A 17 -3.53 0.71 -14.79
C GLN A 17 -4.98 0.96 -14.41
N PRO A 18 -5.38 0.73 -13.15
CA PRO A 18 -6.72 1.04 -12.69
C PRO A 18 -7.08 2.51 -12.98
N ALA A 19 -8.35 2.78 -13.29
CA ALA A 19 -8.82 4.14 -13.50
C ALA A 19 -8.56 5.04 -12.28
N LEU A 20 -8.29 6.32 -12.53
CA LEU A 20 -8.16 7.31 -11.46
C LEU A 20 -9.56 7.78 -11.02
N PRO A 21 -9.77 8.01 -9.70
CA PRO A 21 -10.99 8.65 -9.23
C PRO A 21 -11.19 10.02 -9.86
N GLY A 22 -12.32 10.22 -10.55
CA GLY A 22 -12.82 11.49 -11.05
C GLY A 22 -14.14 11.84 -10.35
N ASP A 23 -14.89 12.81 -10.90
CA ASP A 23 -16.16 13.25 -10.33
C ASP A 23 -17.21 12.12 -10.29
N ASP A 24 -17.21 11.24 -11.30
CA ASP A 24 -18.11 10.10 -11.45
C ASP A 24 -17.52 8.78 -10.90
N PHE A 25 -16.55 8.85 -9.99
CA PHE A 25 -15.91 7.65 -9.46
C PHE A 25 -16.87 6.86 -8.57
N ASP A 26 -17.12 5.61 -8.96
CA ASP A 26 -18.01 4.69 -8.23
C ASP A 26 -17.31 4.12 -6.98
N TYR A 27 -17.52 4.79 -5.85
CA TYR A 27 -17.00 4.35 -4.56
C TYR A 27 -17.67 3.07 -4.05
N GLU A 28 -18.95 2.80 -4.41
CA GLU A 28 -19.61 1.57 -4.03
C GLU A 28 -18.91 0.37 -4.66
N LEU A 29 -18.58 0.47 -5.95
CA LEU A 29 -17.83 -0.56 -6.66
C LEU A 29 -16.37 -0.65 -6.16
N ALA A 30 -15.71 0.49 -5.96
CA ALA A 30 -14.31 0.54 -5.56
C ALA A 30 -14.04 -0.07 -4.17
N TYR A 31 -15.03 -0.01 -3.28
CA TYR A 31 -14.96 -0.54 -1.91
C TYR A 31 -15.88 -1.74 -1.66
N ALA A 32 -16.45 -2.31 -2.73
CA ALA A 32 -17.19 -3.57 -2.67
C ALA A 32 -16.30 -4.74 -2.23
N ALA A 33 -16.92 -5.87 -1.95
CA ALA A 33 -16.19 -7.12 -1.75
C ALA A 33 -15.38 -7.45 -3.03
N LEU A 34 -14.09 -7.77 -2.86
CA LEU A 34 -13.15 -7.91 -3.97
C LEU A 34 -12.58 -9.33 -4.01
N PRO A 35 -12.94 -10.13 -5.04
CA PRO A 35 -12.28 -11.39 -5.33
C PRO A 35 -10.81 -11.17 -5.72
N ASP A 36 -9.89 -11.96 -5.15
CA ASP A 36 -8.45 -11.82 -5.34
C ASP A 36 -7.76 -13.18 -5.12
N GLY A 37 -7.66 -13.99 -6.16
CA GLY A 37 -7.19 -15.37 -6.08
C GLY A 37 -8.09 -16.23 -5.20
N ASP A 38 -7.50 -16.89 -4.21
CA ASP A 38 -8.22 -17.78 -3.28
C ASP A 38 -9.01 -17.03 -2.19
N TYR A 39 -8.96 -15.70 -2.20
CA TYR A 39 -9.59 -14.87 -1.17
C TYR A 39 -10.66 -13.96 -1.77
N THR A 40 -11.65 -13.62 -0.95
CA THR A 40 -12.57 -12.51 -1.21
C THR A 40 -12.44 -11.52 -0.06
N TRP A 41 -11.85 -10.36 -0.33
CA TRP A 41 -11.70 -9.30 0.65
C TRP A 41 -13.06 -8.67 0.91
N PRO A 42 -13.49 -8.52 2.18
CA PRO A 42 -14.81 -8.01 2.49
C PRO A 42 -14.97 -6.55 2.03
N ALA A 43 -16.21 -6.17 1.74
CA ALA A 43 -16.55 -4.79 1.45
C ALA A 43 -16.18 -3.88 2.63
N ILE A 44 -15.73 -2.66 2.31
CA ILE A 44 -15.41 -1.64 3.31
C ILE A 44 -16.64 -0.78 3.57
N ASN A 45 -17.03 -0.64 4.83
CA ASN A 45 -18.00 0.39 5.22
C ASN A 45 -17.32 1.78 5.23
N TYR A 46 -16.92 2.24 4.04
CA TYR A 46 -16.17 3.47 3.85
C TYR A 46 -16.95 4.71 4.32
N LYS A 47 -18.28 4.68 4.26
CA LYS A 47 -19.17 5.78 4.71
C LYS A 47 -19.09 6.02 6.22
N SER A 48 -18.58 5.05 7.01
CA SER A 48 -18.33 5.23 8.43
C SER A 48 -17.04 5.99 8.76
N VAL A 49 -16.24 6.30 7.75
CA VAL A 49 -14.96 7.01 7.87
C VAL A 49 -15.02 8.33 7.13
N ASP A 50 -14.41 9.38 7.70
CA ASP A 50 -14.38 10.72 7.08
C ASP A 50 -13.94 10.62 5.60
N ARG A 51 -14.70 11.27 4.72
CA ARG A 51 -14.49 11.27 3.27
C ARG A 51 -13.06 11.65 2.86
N LYS A 52 -12.36 12.46 3.64
CA LYS A 52 -10.96 12.82 3.35
C LYS A 52 -10.01 11.62 3.28
N TYR A 53 -10.35 10.50 3.93
CA TYR A 53 -9.56 9.26 3.92
C TYR A 53 -9.91 8.30 2.78
N TRP A 54 -10.96 8.58 2.00
CA TRP A 54 -11.28 7.79 0.82
C TRP A 54 -10.24 8.08 -0.27
N ARG A 55 -10.02 7.11 -1.13
CA ARG A 55 -9.14 7.28 -2.29
C ARG A 55 -9.68 8.36 -3.22
N GLN A 56 -8.88 9.38 -3.50
CA GLN A 56 -9.30 10.50 -4.35
C GLN A 56 -8.11 11.21 -4.97
N VAL A 57 -8.30 11.79 -6.16
CA VAL A 57 -7.32 12.68 -6.77
C VAL A 57 -7.44 14.05 -6.11
N VAL A 58 -6.31 14.59 -5.68
CA VAL A 58 -6.23 15.89 -5.00
C VAL A 58 -5.17 16.78 -5.63
N ASP A 59 -5.30 18.09 -5.45
CA ASP A 59 -4.20 19.02 -5.69
C ASP A 59 -3.08 18.76 -4.68
N TYR A 60 -1.88 18.57 -5.17
CA TYR A 60 -0.73 18.29 -4.33
C TYR A 60 0.53 18.94 -4.92
N LYS A 61 1.04 19.94 -4.22
CA LYS A 61 2.32 20.58 -4.56
C LYS A 61 3.43 19.79 -3.88
N SER A 62 4.20 19.06 -4.65
CA SER A 62 5.34 18.29 -4.18
C SER A 62 6.56 18.60 -5.02
N GLY A 63 7.75 18.61 -4.40
CA GLY A 63 9.04 18.56 -5.10
C GLY A 63 9.35 17.19 -5.71
N SER A 64 8.58 16.16 -5.34
CA SER A 64 8.78 14.79 -5.83
C SER A 64 8.32 14.61 -7.27
N ARG A 65 9.01 13.75 -8.02
CA ARG A 65 8.67 13.42 -9.41
C ARG A 65 7.40 12.58 -9.49
N PRO A 66 6.61 12.69 -10.59
CA PRO A 66 5.52 11.76 -10.85
C PRO A 66 5.96 10.30 -10.73
N GLY A 67 5.09 9.45 -10.16
CA GLY A 67 5.39 8.06 -9.86
C GLY A 67 6.01 7.82 -8.47
N THR A 68 6.43 8.86 -7.75
CA THR A 68 6.88 8.74 -6.35
C THR A 68 5.70 8.53 -5.42
N VAL A 69 5.91 7.74 -4.37
CA VAL A 69 4.98 7.62 -3.24
C VAL A 69 5.45 8.54 -2.12
N VAL A 70 4.58 9.40 -1.61
CA VAL A 70 4.85 10.23 -0.43
C VAL A 70 3.94 9.77 0.70
N VAL A 71 4.52 9.45 1.85
CA VAL A 71 3.80 9.05 3.06
C VAL A 71 3.85 10.18 4.05
N ASP A 72 2.67 10.68 4.44
CA ASP A 72 2.47 11.65 5.50
C ASP A 72 1.86 10.95 6.73
N PRO A 73 2.67 10.46 7.64
CA PRO A 73 2.17 9.75 8.81
C PRO A 73 1.38 10.65 9.77
N TYR A 74 1.67 11.95 9.77
CA TYR A 74 1.08 12.92 10.71
C TYR A 74 -0.35 13.29 10.33
N ASN A 75 -0.63 13.45 9.02
CA ASN A 75 -1.97 13.68 8.49
C ASN A 75 -2.70 12.37 8.16
N ARG A 76 -2.00 11.23 8.21
CA ARG A 76 -2.52 9.87 7.92
C ARG A 76 -2.96 9.74 6.47
N PHE A 77 -2.09 10.21 5.56
CA PHE A 77 -2.26 10.10 4.12
C PHE A 77 -1.05 9.45 3.45
N LEU A 78 -1.32 8.75 2.36
CA LEU A 78 -0.33 8.33 1.38
C LEU A 78 -0.72 8.94 0.04
N TYR A 79 0.25 9.48 -0.66
CA TYR A 79 0.08 10.12 -1.97
C TYR A 79 0.90 9.38 -3.01
N TRP A 80 0.30 9.00 -4.10
CA TRP A 80 1.01 8.62 -5.33
C TRP A 80 1.01 9.82 -6.26
N ILE A 81 2.20 10.35 -6.52
CA ILE A 81 2.38 11.62 -7.24
C ILE A 81 2.05 11.43 -8.71
N LEU A 82 1.14 12.22 -9.20
CA LEU A 82 0.74 12.35 -10.61
C LEU A 82 1.42 13.55 -11.25
N SER A 83 1.23 13.73 -12.57
CA SER A 83 1.58 14.97 -13.27
C SER A 83 0.63 16.12 -12.88
N ASN A 84 0.96 17.35 -13.35
CA ASN A 84 0.10 18.53 -13.21
C ASN A 84 -0.26 18.91 -11.76
N ARG A 85 0.67 18.72 -10.82
CA ARG A 85 0.47 19.05 -9.39
C ARG A 85 -0.72 18.31 -8.76
N LYS A 86 -0.98 17.11 -9.20
CA LYS A 86 -2.00 16.20 -8.65
C LYS A 86 -1.34 15.02 -7.95
N ALA A 87 -2.08 14.41 -7.05
CA ALA A 87 -1.73 13.12 -6.48
C ALA A 87 -2.99 12.29 -6.27
N LEU A 88 -2.85 10.96 -6.38
CA LEU A 88 -3.84 10.04 -5.89
C LEU A 88 -3.56 9.84 -4.39
N ARG A 89 -4.48 10.30 -3.55
CA ARG A 89 -4.40 10.23 -2.09
C ARG A 89 -5.19 9.05 -1.57
N TYR A 90 -4.59 8.34 -0.63
CA TYR A 90 -5.21 7.26 0.15
C TYR A 90 -5.18 7.62 1.63
N GLY A 91 -6.22 7.24 2.36
CA GLY A 91 -6.19 7.25 3.81
C GLY A 91 -5.35 6.10 4.35
N ILE A 92 -4.55 6.37 5.37
CA ILE A 92 -3.72 5.35 6.02
C ILE A 92 -3.97 5.31 7.54
N GLY A 93 -3.73 4.14 8.12
CA GLY A 93 -3.51 3.99 9.55
C GLY A 93 -2.02 3.91 9.84
N VAL A 94 -1.55 4.54 10.91
CA VAL A 94 -0.12 4.61 11.22
C VAL A 94 0.13 4.02 12.59
N GLY A 95 0.94 2.94 12.64
CA GLY A 95 1.41 2.37 13.90
C GLY A 95 2.58 3.15 14.48
N ARG A 96 2.95 2.90 15.75
CA ARG A 96 4.09 3.56 16.39
C ARG A 96 5.37 3.46 15.58
N ALA A 97 5.59 2.30 14.95
CA ALA A 97 6.71 2.13 14.05
C ALA A 97 6.68 3.12 12.88
N GLY A 98 5.50 3.47 12.32
CA GLY A 98 5.35 4.41 11.22
C GLY A 98 5.78 5.84 11.52
N PHE A 99 5.95 6.19 12.81
CA PHE A 99 6.50 7.50 13.24
C PHE A 99 7.98 7.44 13.61
N ALA A 100 8.57 6.24 13.72
CA ALA A 100 9.94 6.09 14.21
C ALA A 100 10.98 6.33 13.11
N TRP A 101 10.57 6.41 11.85
CA TRP A 101 11.46 6.62 10.72
C TRP A 101 10.86 7.56 9.68
N SER A 102 11.69 8.43 9.13
CA SER A 102 11.40 9.31 8.00
C SER A 102 12.59 9.33 7.05
N GLY A 103 12.36 9.72 5.80
CA GLY A 103 13.40 9.82 4.78
C GLY A 103 13.05 9.09 3.48
N ASP A 104 14.06 8.93 2.63
CA ASP A 104 13.91 8.33 1.31
C ASP A 104 14.13 6.83 1.35
N ALA A 105 13.27 6.12 0.63
CA ALA A 105 13.33 4.68 0.45
C ALA A 105 12.92 4.27 -0.97
N GLN A 106 12.99 2.99 -1.24
CA GLN A 106 12.46 2.37 -2.45
C GLN A 106 11.66 1.11 -2.11
N ILE A 107 10.60 0.86 -2.85
CA ILE A 107 9.88 -0.42 -2.81
C ILE A 107 10.77 -1.48 -3.47
N ARG A 108 11.37 -2.37 -2.68
CA ARG A 108 12.25 -3.43 -3.17
C ARG A 108 11.59 -4.79 -3.27
N VAL A 109 10.57 -5.03 -2.48
CA VAL A 109 9.83 -6.28 -2.46
C VAL A 109 8.34 -5.97 -2.46
N LYS A 110 7.60 -6.68 -3.30
CA LYS A 110 6.14 -6.65 -3.37
C LYS A 110 5.63 -8.06 -3.16
N ARG A 111 4.66 -8.24 -2.26
CA ARG A 111 4.06 -9.54 -1.95
C ARG A 111 2.55 -9.48 -2.06
N MET A 112 2.01 -10.40 -2.85
CA MET A 112 0.58 -10.75 -2.84
C MET A 112 0.36 -11.79 -1.74
N HIS A 113 -0.74 -11.68 -1.02
CA HIS A 113 -1.12 -12.63 0.05
C HIS A 113 0.07 -13.01 0.96
N PRO A 114 0.69 -12.02 1.64
CA PRO A 114 1.94 -12.24 2.37
C PRO A 114 1.75 -13.16 3.57
N ILE A 115 2.77 -13.93 3.89
CA ILE A 115 2.91 -14.59 5.19
C ILE A 115 3.48 -13.55 6.15
N TRP A 116 2.86 -13.41 7.32
CA TRP A 116 3.33 -12.48 8.34
C TRP A 116 4.17 -13.19 9.41
N ARG A 117 5.33 -12.64 9.72
CA ARG A 117 6.16 -13.08 10.86
C ARG A 117 6.23 -11.96 11.88
N PRO A 118 5.88 -12.25 13.15
CA PRO A 118 5.93 -11.23 14.20
C PRO A 118 7.38 -10.82 14.48
N PRO A 119 7.67 -9.52 14.65
CA PRO A 119 8.97 -9.07 15.16
C PRO A 119 9.22 -9.58 16.59
N GLN A 120 10.50 -9.78 16.96
CA GLN A 120 10.87 -10.29 18.30
C GLN A 120 10.32 -9.43 19.44
N GLU A 121 10.33 -8.10 19.30
CA GLU A 121 9.78 -7.20 20.29
C GLU A 121 8.27 -7.36 20.47
N MET A 122 7.57 -7.80 19.43
CA MET A 122 6.15 -8.10 19.53
C MET A 122 5.90 -9.41 20.23
N ILE A 123 6.75 -10.42 20.01
CA ILE A 123 6.70 -11.70 20.73
C ILE A 123 7.00 -11.48 22.21
N ALA A 124 8.01 -10.65 22.55
CA ALA A 124 8.33 -10.31 23.93
C ALA A 124 7.13 -9.68 24.66
N ARG A 125 6.35 -8.83 23.99
CA ARG A 125 5.12 -8.24 24.57
C ARG A 125 3.91 -9.21 24.57
N LYS A 126 3.85 -10.14 23.64
CA LYS A 126 2.77 -11.10 23.48
C LYS A 126 3.33 -12.46 23.11
N PRO A 127 3.76 -13.29 24.11
CA PRO A 127 4.44 -14.56 23.87
C PRO A 127 3.65 -15.57 23.02
N SER A 128 2.32 -15.49 23.04
CA SER A 128 1.46 -16.36 22.20
C SER A 128 1.70 -16.23 20.69
N LEU A 129 2.38 -15.15 20.25
CA LEU A 129 2.77 -14.96 18.86
C LEU A 129 4.03 -15.75 18.48
N GLY A 130 4.78 -16.28 19.46
CA GLY A 130 6.01 -17.06 19.21
C GLY A 130 5.82 -18.25 18.28
N ARG A 131 4.64 -18.88 18.29
CA ARG A 131 4.28 -19.98 17.37
C ARG A 131 4.38 -19.58 15.87
N TYR A 132 4.29 -18.30 15.55
CA TYR A 132 4.38 -17.79 14.17
C TYR A 132 5.79 -17.30 13.80
N TRP A 133 6.78 -17.50 14.68
CA TRP A 133 8.15 -17.06 14.42
C TRP A 133 8.78 -17.79 13.23
N GLU A 134 8.69 -19.10 13.22
CA GLU A 134 9.31 -19.94 12.18
C GLU A 134 8.40 -20.10 10.96
N GLU A 135 7.19 -20.59 11.15
CA GLU A 135 6.27 -20.91 10.06
C GLU A 135 5.60 -19.65 9.47
N GLY A 136 5.41 -18.63 10.29
CA GLY A 136 4.65 -17.43 9.95
C GLY A 136 3.15 -17.61 10.16
N PHE A 137 2.45 -16.50 10.25
CA PHE A 137 0.99 -16.47 10.21
C PHE A 137 0.57 -16.56 8.72
N PRO A 138 -0.28 -17.53 8.35
CA PRO A 138 -0.63 -17.77 6.95
C PRO A 138 -1.35 -16.57 6.32
N ALA A 139 -1.29 -16.49 4.99
CA ALA A 139 -2.08 -15.54 4.22
C ALA A 139 -3.57 -15.71 4.50
N GLY A 140 -4.35 -14.67 4.26
CA GLY A 140 -5.81 -14.69 4.41
C GLY A 140 -6.38 -13.50 5.16
N LEU A 141 -7.70 -13.52 5.35
CA LEU A 141 -8.49 -12.38 5.85
C LEU A 141 -8.09 -11.89 7.26
N LYS A 142 -7.48 -12.75 8.06
CA LYS A 142 -7.02 -12.43 9.42
C LYS A 142 -5.53 -12.08 9.49
N ASN A 143 -4.81 -12.15 8.36
CA ASN A 143 -3.38 -11.84 8.33
C ASN A 143 -3.14 -10.36 8.61
N PRO A 144 -2.26 -9.99 9.56
CA PRO A 144 -1.98 -8.59 9.88
C PRO A 144 -1.49 -7.73 8.70
N LEU A 145 -0.86 -8.33 7.69
CA LEU A 145 -0.41 -7.63 6.48
C LEU A 145 -1.50 -7.54 5.39
N GLY A 146 -2.61 -8.24 5.56
CA GLY A 146 -3.73 -8.21 4.62
C GLY A 146 -3.39 -8.69 3.21
N ALA A 147 -4.00 -8.06 2.20
CA ALA A 147 -3.95 -8.50 0.81
C ALA A 147 -2.58 -8.35 0.16
N ARG A 148 -1.86 -7.30 0.49
CA ARG A 148 -0.57 -6.92 -0.13
C ARG A 148 0.38 -6.37 0.92
N ALA A 149 1.68 -6.53 0.66
CA ALA A 149 2.74 -5.87 1.40
C ALA A 149 3.83 -5.39 0.45
N MET A 150 4.34 -4.19 0.70
CA MET A 150 5.44 -3.55 -0.03
C MET A 150 6.53 -3.15 0.98
N ASP A 151 7.74 -3.72 0.83
CA ASP A 151 8.84 -3.50 1.75
C ASP A 151 9.65 -2.28 1.30
N LEU A 152 9.94 -1.39 2.23
CA LEU A 152 10.70 -0.18 2.01
C LEU A 152 12.18 -0.40 2.35
N TRP A 153 13.07 -0.08 1.42
CA TRP A 153 14.50 -0.24 1.57
C TRP A 153 15.23 1.08 1.36
N GLN A 154 16.23 1.35 2.18
CA GLN A 154 17.16 2.46 2.00
C GLN A 154 18.50 1.91 1.51
N GLY A 155 18.82 2.17 0.26
CA GLY A 155 19.99 1.55 -0.37
C GLY A 155 19.91 0.02 -0.33
N ARG A 156 20.82 -0.62 0.42
CA ARG A 156 20.87 -2.08 0.61
C ARG A 156 20.24 -2.55 1.93
N THR A 157 19.77 -1.62 2.75
CA THR A 157 19.24 -1.91 4.09
C THR A 157 17.72 -2.00 4.05
N ASP A 158 17.17 -3.08 4.56
CA ASP A 158 15.74 -3.19 4.84
C ASP A 158 15.40 -2.29 6.03
N THR A 159 14.53 -1.30 5.82
CA THR A 159 14.11 -0.37 6.87
C THR A 159 13.16 -1.01 7.89
N LEU A 160 12.70 -2.23 7.63
CA LEU A 160 11.63 -2.91 8.34
C LEU A 160 10.27 -2.22 8.25
N TYR A 161 10.18 -1.12 7.51
CA TYR A 161 8.92 -0.45 7.20
C TYR A 161 8.21 -1.10 6.04
N ARG A 162 6.89 -1.15 6.15
CA ARG A 162 6.01 -1.79 5.16
C ARG A 162 4.78 -0.92 4.91
N ILE A 163 4.40 -0.81 3.65
CA ILE A 163 3.05 -0.39 3.26
C ILE A 163 2.26 -1.68 3.06
N HIS A 164 1.14 -1.84 3.78
CA HIS A 164 0.42 -3.12 3.75
C HIS A 164 -1.08 -2.96 4.00
N GLY A 165 -1.85 -3.98 3.64
CA GLY A 165 -3.28 -4.05 3.97
C GLY A 165 -3.53 -4.27 5.47
N THR A 166 -4.78 -4.15 5.90
CA THR A 166 -5.17 -4.40 7.29
C THR A 166 -6.50 -5.13 7.40
N PRO A 167 -6.60 -6.15 8.28
CA PRO A 167 -7.89 -6.77 8.62
C PRO A 167 -8.76 -5.88 9.53
N ASP A 168 -8.23 -4.74 9.98
CA ASP A 168 -8.94 -3.76 10.81
C ASP A 168 -9.15 -2.44 10.03
N PRO A 169 -10.25 -2.33 9.25
CA PRO A 169 -10.53 -1.13 8.46
C PRO A 169 -10.77 0.11 9.31
N SER A 170 -11.14 -0.03 10.59
CA SER A 170 -11.34 1.09 11.50
C SER A 170 -10.05 1.80 11.89
N SER A 171 -8.88 1.19 11.62
CA SER A 171 -7.57 1.77 11.88
C SER A 171 -7.19 2.90 10.90
N ILE A 172 -7.89 3.04 9.78
CA ILE A 172 -7.60 4.09 8.80
C ILE A 172 -8.01 5.46 9.37
N GLY A 173 -7.15 6.44 9.19
CA GLY A 173 -7.30 7.77 9.78
C GLY A 173 -6.89 7.85 11.25
N ARG A 174 -6.32 6.78 11.83
CA ARG A 174 -5.95 6.72 13.26
C ARG A 174 -4.48 6.37 13.48
N ASN A 175 -4.00 6.76 14.65
CA ASN A 175 -2.76 6.25 15.19
C ASN A 175 -3.05 4.95 15.94
N VAL A 176 -2.33 3.89 15.61
CA VAL A 176 -2.54 2.55 16.18
C VAL A 176 -1.30 2.05 16.90
N SER A 177 -1.48 1.05 17.77
CA SER A 177 -0.39 0.56 18.63
C SER A 177 0.69 -0.24 17.89
N SER A 178 0.39 -0.78 16.71
CA SER A 178 1.30 -1.66 15.97
C SER A 178 1.10 -1.53 14.46
N GLY A 179 2.11 -2.02 13.71
CA GLY A 179 2.17 -1.95 12.27
C GLY A 179 2.87 -0.69 11.78
N CYS A 180 3.18 -0.67 10.50
CA CYS A 180 3.85 0.46 9.86
C CYS A 180 2.81 1.39 9.22
N ILE A 181 2.52 1.17 7.95
CA ILE A 181 1.61 1.99 7.15
C ILE A 181 0.48 1.08 6.67
N ARG A 182 -0.70 1.23 7.27
CA ARG A 182 -1.87 0.39 6.98
C ARG A 182 -2.77 1.04 5.95
N MET A 183 -3.30 0.24 5.05
CA MET A 183 -4.29 0.66 4.05
C MET A 183 -5.49 -0.30 4.06
N TRP A 184 -6.64 0.14 3.59
CA TRP A 184 -7.73 -0.78 3.25
C TRP A 184 -7.27 -1.79 2.20
N HIS A 185 -7.86 -2.97 2.16
CA HIS A 185 -7.45 -4.01 1.20
C HIS A 185 -7.60 -3.54 -0.25
N GLN A 186 -8.72 -2.90 -0.57
CA GLN A 186 -8.99 -2.36 -1.90
C GLN A 186 -7.98 -1.27 -2.29
N ASP A 187 -7.56 -0.44 -1.34
CA ASP A 187 -6.60 0.64 -1.59
C ASP A 187 -5.17 0.14 -1.73
N VAL A 188 -4.75 -0.83 -0.90
CA VAL A 188 -3.40 -1.39 -1.05
C VAL A 188 -3.26 -2.23 -2.30
N ILE A 189 -4.32 -2.90 -2.75
CA ILE A 189 -4.35 -3.61 -4.04
C ILE A 189 -4.23 -2.60 -5.18
N ASP A 190 -5.02 -1.53 -5.17
CA ASP A 190 -4.96 -0.47 -6.18
C ASP A 190 -3.57 0.18 -6.25
N LEU A 191 -2.98 0.55 -5.11
CA LEU A 191 -1.62 1.11 -5.08
C LEU A 191 -0.58 0.09 -5.57
N PHE A 192 -0.71 -1.16 -5.17
CA PHE A 192 0.20 -2.23 -5.56
C PHE A 192 0.26 -2.40 -7.08
N GLU A 193 -0.88 -2.32 -7.78
CA GLU A 193 -0.93 -2.43 -9.25
C GLU A 193 -0.31 -1.20 -9.94
N ARG A 194 -0.36 -0.02 -9.31
CA ARG A 194 0.17 1.23 -9.88
C ARG A 194 1.69 1.35 -9.75
N VAL A 195 2.27 0.87 -8.66
CA VAL A 195 3.68 1.15 -8.33
C VAL A 195 4.58 -0.02 -8.71
N PRO A 196 5.54 0.17 -9.63
CA PRO A 196 6.53 -0.86 -9.96
C PRO A 196 7.55 -1.06 -8.82
N LEU A 197 8.32 -2.15 -8.90
CA LEU A 197 9.53 -2.29 -8.08
C LEU A 197 10.47 -1.11 -8.32
N ARG A 198 11.21 -0.72 -7.28
CA ARG A 198 12.10 0.45 -7.24
C ARG A 198 11.39 1.80 -7.30
N THR A 199 10.05 1.84 -7.13
CA THR A 199 9.35 3.10 -6.89
C THR A 199 9.97 3.82 -5.70
N ASN A 200 10.28 5.11 -5.88
CA ASN A 200 10.78 5.95 -4.79
C ASN A 200 9.65 6.23 -3.80
N VAL A 201 10.00 6.20 -2.53
CA VAL A 201 9.09 6.50 -1.41
C VAL A 201 9.75 7.54 -0.53
N VAL A 202 9.03 8.61 -0.24
CA VAL A 202 9.43 9.64 0.72
C VAL A 202 8.51 9.55 1.93
N VAL A 203 9.05 9.30 3.11
CA VAL A 203 8.30 9.33 4.37
C VAL A 203 8.60 10.63 5.08
N LEU A 204 7.59 11.48 5.24
CA LEU A 204 7.75 12.81 5.80
C LEU A 204 8.13 12.77 7.28
N SER A 205 8.96 13.71 7.71
CA SER A 205 9.26 13.97 9.12
C SER A 205 8.18 14.85 9.75
N LYS A 206 8.23 15.02 11.07
CA LYS A 206 7.29 15.88 11.81
C LYS A 206 7.38 17.36 11.43
N GLU A 207 8.53 17.78 10.97
CA GLU A 207 8.81 19.19 10.64
C GLU A 207 8.26 19.62 9.27
N GLY A 208 7.64 18.67 8.56
CA GLY A 208 7.14 18.93 7.21
C GLY A 208 8.27 18.93 6.19
N GLU A 209 7.93 18.85 4.93
CA GLU A 209 8.93 19.03 3.87
C GLU A 209 9.51 20.45 3.90
N ALA A 210 10.80 20.49 3.73
CA ALA A 210 11.47 21.68 3.20
C ALA A 210 11.20 21.81 1.68
#